data_952e15b0564f96bd4a50e49fd7af0149
#
_entry.id   952e15b0564f96bd4a50e49fd7af0149
#
_cell.length_a   1.000
_cell.length_b   1.000
_cell.length_c   1.000
_cell.angle_alpha   90.00
_cell.angle_beta   90.00
_cell.angle_gamma   90.00
#
_symmetry.space_group_name_H-M   'P 1'
#
loop_
_entity.id
_entity.type
_entity.pdbx_description
1 polymer ?
#
loop_
_entity_poly.entity_id
_entity_poly.type
_entity_poly.pdbx_seq_one_letter_code
_entity_poly.pdbx_strand_id
1 'polypeptide(L)'
;IFPYEGTILYAFFCVFALGIAFKLALAANVINILGFLGLMWVAPVYGDRVPISMAFVSGSLFICVYARYRLDRSVRMLKETNDRLLKLSKFDPLSDLLNRRALREQSEKLLALSKRHKVSMAVMMLDLDDFKKYNDCFGHQQGDEAIKIQARIMKQVFKRETDILGRYGGEEFIVVLSDIQKEQVEKHCDALLNKWTEVALEHAQDAKHPLMSCSIGVVFAKSAENMSIDCLIDEADK
;
A
#
# COMPACT_ATOMS: atom_id res chain seq x y z
N ILE A 1 31.42 19.78 38.00
CA ILE A 1 30.40 19.11 37.16
C ILE A 1 29.13 19.91 37.32
N PHE A 2 28.60 20.45 36.23
CA PHE A 2 27.41 21.29 36.25
C PHE A 2 26.14 20.43 36.23
N PRO A 3 25.27 20.43 37.25
CA PRO A 3 24.11 19.53 37.36
C PRO A 3 23.09 19.70 36.22
N TYR A 4 23.08 20.79 35.46
CA TYR A 4 22.18 21.01 34.35
C TYR A 4 22.56 20.23 33.07
N GLU A 5 23.81 19.76 32.95
CA GLU A 5 24.26 18.95 31.82
C GLU A 5 23.43 17.66 31.69
N GLY A 6 23.13 17.00 32.82
CA GLY A 6 22.28 15.83 32.86
C GLY A 6 20.84 16.11 32.41
N THR A 7 20.29 17.28 32.75
CA THR A 7 18.92 17.67 32.38
C THR A 7 18.81 17.88 30.87
N ILE A 8 19.82 18.49 30.24
CA ILE A 8 19.86 18.68 28.80
C ILE A 8 19.98 17.34 28.07
N LEU A 9 20.91 16.48 28.54
CA LEU A 9 21.09 15.13 27.97
C LEU A 9 19.80 14.31 28.06
N TYR A 10 19.10 14.38 29.20
CA TYR A 10 17.82 13.70 29.40
C TYR A 10 16.74 14.25 28.46
N ALA A 11 16.66 15.56 28.26
CA ALA A 11 15.70 16.18 27.34
C ALA A 11 15.95 15.72 25.89
N PHE A 12 17.21 15.69 25.44
CA PHE A 12 17.58 15.14 24.13
C PHE A 12 17.19 13.67 24.00
N PHE A 13 17.49 12.86 25.00
CA PHE A 13 17.15 11.44 25.01
C PHE A 13 15.64 11.22 24.90
N CYS A 14 14.82 11.92 25.70
CA CYS A 14 13.36 11.81 25.63
C CYS A 14 12.80 12.22 24.27
N VAL A 15 13.31 13.29 23.67
CA VAL A 15 12.78 13.82 22.42
C VAL A 15 13.21 13.00 21.19
N PHE A 16 14.46 12.55 21.14
CA PHE A 16 15.03 11.94 19.95
C PHE A 16 15.19 10.42 20.04
N ALA A 17 15.65 9.88 21.18
CA ALA A 17 15.94 8.46 21.31
C ALA A 17 14.69 7.59 21.56
N LEU A 18 13.72 8.10 22.36
CA LEU A 18 12.50 7.35 22.65
C LEU A 18 11.39 7.49 21.61
N GLY A 19 11.57 8.33 20.58
CA GLY A 19 10.54 8.52 19.55
C GLY A 19 9.18 8.99 20.07
N ILE A 20 9.16 9.65 21.26
CA ILE A 20 7.93 10.06 21.95
C ILE A 20 7.18 11.09 21.10
N ALA A 21 5.85 10.97 21.04
CA ALA A 21 4.99 11.92 20.34
C ALA A 21 5.19 13.35 20.86
N PHE A 22 5.10 14.35 19.98
CA PHE A 22 5.35 15.77 20.30
C PHE A 22 4.67 16.26 21.59
N LYS A 23 3.40 15.91 21.80
CA LYS A 23 2.64 16.31 23.01
C LYS A 23 3.24 15.78 24.31
N LEU A 24 3.68 14.51 24.28
CA LEU A 24 4.32 13.88 25.43
C LEU A 24 5.72 14.44 25.68
N ALA A 25 6.48 14.70 24.62
CA ALA A 25 7.80 15.36 24.73
C ALA A 25 7.66 16.78 25.34
N LEU A 26 6.66 17.52 24.93
CA LEU A 26 6.36 18.85 25.50
C LEU A 26 6.01 18.74 26.99
N ALA A 27 5.12 17.83 27.38
CA ALA A 27 4.75 17.60 28.77
C ALA A 27 5.96 17.21 29.64
N ALA A 28 6.79 16.27 29.16
CA ALA A 28 8.00 15.86 29.85
C ALA A 28 8.98 17.03 30.05
N ASN A 29 9.12 17.91 29.06
CA ASN A 29 9.98 19.10 29.17
C ASN A 29 9.42 20.12 30.17
N VAL A 30 8.11 20.33 30.21
CA VAL A 30 7.47 21.21 31.22
C VAL A 30 7.71 20.64 32.63
N ILE A 31 7.54 19.34 32.84
CA ILE A 31 7.83 18.70 34.14
C ILE A 31 9.29 18.85 34.53
N ASN A 32 10.22 18.70 33.59
CA ASN A 32 11.66 18.92 33.83
C ASN A 32 11.96 20.35 34.25
N ILE A 33 11.37 21.37 33.61
CA ILE A 33 11.55 22.79 33.99
C ILE A 33 11.02 23.02 35.40
N LEU A 34 9.80 22.55 35.72
CA LEU A 34 9.20 22.72 37.05
C LEU A 34 10.02 22.00 38.12
N GLY A 35 10.50 20.79 37.86
CA GLY A 35 11.38 20.03 38.74
C GLY A 35 12.70 20.76 39.01
N PHE A 36 13.31 21.32 37.96
CA PHE A 36 14.54 22.12 38.09
C PHE A 36 14.33 23.39 38.93
N LEU A 37 13.23 24.11 38.71
CA LEU A 37 12.86 25.28 39.50
C LEU A 37 12.62 24.92 40.98
N GLY A 38 11.91 23.83 41.26
CA GLY A 38 11.68 23.31 42.61
C GLY A 38 13.00 22.96 43.33
N LEU A 39 13.90 22.28 42.61
CA LEU A 39 15.21 21.92 43.17
C LEU A 39 16.05 23.17 43.54
N MET A 40 16.00 24.17 42.69
CA MET A 40 16.71 25.46 42.94
C MET A 40 16.17 26.22 44.14
N TRP A 41 14.86 26.09 44.41
CA TRP A 41 14.23 26.72 45.58
C TRP A 41 14.62 26.04 46.89
N VAL A 42 14.75 24.69 46.86
CA VAL A 42 15.09 23.90 48.05
C VAL A 42 16.60 23.89 48.33
N ALA A 43 17.42 23.87 47.30
CA ALA A 43 18.87 23.81 47.43
C ALA A 43 19.53 24.85 46.46
N PRO A 44 19.84 26.04 46.91
CA PRO A 44 20.41 27.11 46.09
C PRO A 44 21.90 26.85 45.74
N VAL A 45 22.16 25.79 44.96
CA VAL A 45 23.50 25.34 44.59
C VAL A 45 24.18 26.32 43.61
N TYR A 46 23.41 27.12 42.90
CA TYR A 46 23.91 27.94 41.78
C TYR A 46 24.23 29.42 42.13
N GLY A 47 23.77 29.90 43.30
CA GLY A 47 23.99 31.31 43.71
C GLY A 47 23.65 32.31 42.60
N ASP A 48 24.53 33.26 42.32
CA ASP A 48 24.35 34.29 41.30
C ASP A 48 24.33 33.80 39.85
N ARG A 49 24.63 32.51 39.60
CA ARG A 49 24.61 31.91 38.25
C ARG A 49 23.24 31.36 37.86
N VAL A 50 22.25 31.41 38.74
CA VAL A 50 20.89 30.93 38.49
C VAL A 50 20.31 31.43 37.16
N PRO A 51 20.35 32.73 36.82
CA PRO A 51 19.75 33.21 35.59
C PRO A 51 20.40 32.63 34.32
N ILE A 52 21.71 32.43 34.32
CA ILE A 52 22.46 31.89 33.19
C ILE A 52 22.11 30.41 33.00
N SER A 53 22.05 29.65 34.05
CA SER A 53 21.70 28.21 34.01
C SER A 53 20.26 28.01 33.53
N MET A 54 19.31 28.84 33.99
CA MET A 54 17.92 28.83 33.54
C MET A 54 17.79 29.16 32.04
N ALA A 55 18.50 30.22 31.59
CA ALA A 55 18.48 30.60 30.17
C ALA A 55 19.02 29.47 29.29
N PHE A 56 20.05 28.77 29.73
CA PHE A 56 20.65 27.67 28.98
C PHE A 56 19.73 26.44 28.93
N VAL A 57 19.12 26.03 30.04
CA VAL A 57 18.18 24.90 30.08
C VAL A 57 16.91 25.21 29.28
N SER A 58 16.32 26.42 29.45
CA SER A 58 15.11 26.77 28.69
C SER A 58 15.38 26.89 27.19
N GLY A 59 16.53 27.45 26.80
CA GLY A 59 16.94 27.57 25.40
C GLY A 59 17.15 26.20 24.74
N SER A 60 17.82 25.26 25.40
CA SER A 60 18.02 23.93 24.90
C SER A 60 16.71 23.14 24.78
N LEU A 61 15.81 23.24 25.74
CA LEU A 61 14.49 22.64 25.68
C LEU A 61 13.63 23.23 24.54
N PHE A 62 13.69 24.57 24.35
CA PHE A 62 13.02 25.19 23.22
C PHE A 62 13.53 24.66 21.87
N ILE A 63 14.86 24.56 21.71
CA ILE A 63 15.46 23.98 20.49
C ILE A 63 14.99 22.54 20.29
N CYS A 64 14.97 21.71 21.33
CA CYS A 64 14.51 20.31 21.24
C CYS A 64 13.05 20.22 20.81
N VAL A 65 12.16 21.00 21.42
CA VAL A 65 10.73 21.03 21.09
C VAL A 65 10.51 21.53 19.66
N TYR A 66 11.22 22.59 19.27
CA TYR A 66 11.14 23.12 17.90
C TYR A 66 11.64 22.13 16.85
N ALA A 67 12.80 21.49 17.11
CA ALA A 67 13.35 20.49 16.21
C ALA A 67 12.39 19.29 16.05
N ARG A 68 11.79 18.82 17.13
CA ARG A 68 10.78 17.74 17.09
C ARG A 68 9.54 18.16 16.31
N TYR A 69 9.02 19.37 16.54
CA TYR A 69 7.89 19.90 15.78
C TYR A 69 8.19 19.93 14.26
N ARG A 70 9.38 20.43 13.88
CA ARG A 70 9.83 20.48 12.49
C ARG A 70 9.93 19.09 11.88
N LEU A 71 10.49 18.12 12.61
CA LEU A 71 10.61 16.73 12.17
C LEU A 71 9.23 16.11 11.94
N ASP A 72 8.31 16.21 12.89
CA ASP A 72 6.96 15.65 12.78
C ASP A 72 6.17 16.27 11.61
N ARG A 73 6.38 17.58 11.35
CA ARG A 73 5.78 18.26 10.21
C ARG A 73 6.36 17.75 8.88
N SER A 74 7.67 17.59 8.80
CA SER A 74 8.35 17.08 7.60
C SER A 74 7.93 15.64 7.27
N VAL A 75 7.83 14.77 8.27
CA VAL A 75 7.36 13.39 8.11
C VAL A 75 5.91 13.35 7.60
N ARG A 76 5.03 14.20 8.13
CA ARG A 76 3.63 14.31 7.65
C ARG A 76 3.57 14.78 6.20
N MET A 77 4.30 15.84 5.84
CA MET A 77 4.35 16.31 4.45
C MET A 77 4.88 15.26 3.48
N LEU A 78 5.92 14.52 3.88
CA LEU A 78 6.47 13.44 3.06
C LEU A 78 5.43 12.34 2.82
N LYS A 79 4.71 11.93 3.87
CA LYS A 79 3.64 10.95 3.77
C LYS A 79 2.51 11.42 2.84
N GLU A 80 2.02 12.64 3.02
CA GLU A 80 0.98 13.22 2.16
C GLU A 80 1.42 13.31 0.69
N THR A 81 2.68 13.68 0.45
CA THR A 81 3.24 13.74 -0.91
C THR A 81 3.34 12.35 -1.52
N ASN A 82 3.82 11.36 -0.76
CA ASN A 82 3.88 9.98 -1.22
C ASN A 82 2.48 9.42 -1.54
N ASP A 83 1.48 9.67 -0.67
CA ASP A 83 0.10 9.25 -0.91
C ASP A 83 -0.50 9.91 -2.17
N ARG A 84 -0.14 11.19 -2.43
CA ARG A 84 -0.54 11.86 -3.69
C ARG A 84 0.13 11.22 -4.91
N LEU A 85 1.42 10.92 -4.85
CA LEU A 85 2.14 10.24 -5.93
C LEU A 85 1.56 8.85 -6.22
N LEU A 86 1.26 8.07 -5.19
CA LEU A 86 0.59 6.77 -5.34
C LEU A 86 -0.80 6.91 -5.96
N LYS A 87 -1.56 7.94 -5.60
CA LYS A 87 -2.86 8.23 -6.23
C LYS A 87 -2.73 8.64 -7.70
N LEU A 88 -1.64 9.26 -8.09
CA LEU A 88 -1.39 9.63 -9.49
C LEU A 88 -0.85 8.46 -10.32
N SER A 89 -0.26 7.46 -9.69
CA SER A 89 0.18 6.24 -10.38
C SER A 89 -1.01 5.53 -11.03
N LYS A 90 -0.83 5.04 -12.23
CA LYS A 90 -1.81 4.20 -12.94
C LYS A 90 -1.59 2.71 -12.68
N PHE A 91 -0.41 2.34 -12.24
CA PHE A 91 0.01 0.95 -12.10
C PHE A 91 0.07 0.54 -10.64
N ASP A 92 -0.19 -0.74 -10.39
CA ASP A 92 0.05 -1.40 -9.11
C ASP A 92 1.57 -1.65 -8.98
N PRO A 93 2.20 -1.26 -7.85
CA PRO A 93 3.65 -1.33 -7.71
C PRO A 93 4.19 -2.75 -7.62
N LEU A 94 3.36 -3.74 -7.27
CA LEU A 94 3.79 -5.13 -7.13
C LEU A 94 3.69 -5.89 -8.45
N SER A 95 2.53 -5.77 -9.13
CA SER A 95 2.21 -6.52 -10.35
C SER A 95 2.63 -5.79 -11.65
N ASP A 96 2.85 -4.49 -11.58
CA ASP A 96 3.06 -3.62 -12.76
C ASP A 96 1.94 -3.76 -13.81
N LEU A 97 0.72 -4.04 -13.33
CA LEU A 97 -0.53 -3.95 -14.07
C LEU A 97 -1.27 -2.68 -13.67
N LEU A 98 -2.36 -2.35 -14.35
CA LEU A 98 -3.20 -1.24 -13.93
C LEU A 98 -3.71 -1.47 -12.49
N ASN A 99 -3.65 -0.44 -11.66
CA ASN A 99 -4.30 -0.49 -10.36
C ASN A 99 -5.83 -0.38 -10.51
N ARG A 100 -6.58 -0.72 -9.46
CA ARG A 100 -8.04 -0.74 -9.45
C ARG A 100 -8.68 0.53 -10.02
N ARG A 101 -8.12 1.71 -9.71
CA ARG A 101 -8.64 2.99 -10.21
C ARG A 101 -8.43 3.15 -11.71
N ALA A 102 -7.23 2.92 -12.20
CA ALA A 102 -6.89 3.06 -13.63
C ALA A 102 -7.56 1.98 -14.47
N LEU A 103 -7.66 0.76 -13.94
CA LEU A 103 -8.41 -0.35 -14.53
C LEU A 103 -9.86 0.07 -14.78
N ARG A 104 -10.56 0.57 -13.73
CA ARG A 104 -11.95 1.03 -13.85
C ARG A 104 -12.10 2.13 -14.90
N GLU A 105 -11.26 3.17 -14.82
CA GLU A 105 -11.31 4.30 -15.76
C GLU A 105 -11.13 3.86 -17.23
N GLN A 106 -10.17 2.97 -17.50
CA GLN A 106 -9.94 2.46 -18.85
C GLN A 106 -11.05 1.51 -19.30
N SER A 107 -11.56 0.68 -18.41
CA SER A 107 -12.66 -0.24 -18.70
C SER A 107 -13.96 0.49 -19.03
N GLU A 108 -14.27 1.59 -18.32
CA GLU A 108 -15.42 2.46 -18.64
C GLU A 108 -15.29 3.08 -20.03
N LYS A 109 -14.10 3.55 -20.40
CA LYS A 109 -13.83 4.09 -21.76
C LYS A 109 -13.97 3.01 -22.83
N LEU A 110 -13.43 1.83 -22.58
CA LEU A 110 -13.53 0.71 -23.52
C LEU A 110 -14.98 0.25 -23.67
N LEU A 111 -15.76 0.19 -22.58
CA LEU A 111 -17.20 -0.12 -22.61
C LEU A 111 -17.97 0.90 -23.44
N ALA A 112 -17.70 2.20 -23.29
CA ALA A 112 -18.34 3.26 -24.08
C ALA A 112 -18.04 3.13 -25.57
N LEU A 113 -16.78 2.79 -25.94
CA LEU A 113 -16.37 2.51 -27.32
C LEU A 113 -17.06 1.24 -27.86
N SER A 114 -17.09 0.16 -27.09
CA SER A 114 -17.75 -1.10 -27.47
C SER A 114 -19.25 -0.91 -27.73
N LYS A 115 -19.92 -0.11 -26.89
CA LYS A 115 -21.33 0.28 -27.10
C LYS A 115 -21.50 1.03 -28.43
N ARG A 116 -20.68 2.04 -28.67
CA ARG A 116 -20.74 2.87 -29.89
C ARG A 116 -20.53 2.05 -31.17
N HIS A 117 -19.58 1.12 -31.14
CA HIS A 117 -19.22 0.29 -32.30
C HIS A 117 -20.02 -1.02 -32.37
N LYS A 118 -20.87 -1.30 -31.37
CA LYS A 118 -21.68 -2.54 -31.26
C LYS A 118 -20.82 -3.80 -31.32
N VAL A 119 -19.62 -3.75 -30.75
CA VAL A 119 -18.71 -4.90 -30.67
C VAL A 119 -18.91 -5.65 -29.34
N SER A 120 -18.54 -6.92 -29.35
CA SER A 120 -18.57 -7.79 -28.17
C SER A 120 -17.56 -7.35 -27.12
N MET A 121 -17.81 -7.75 -25.88
CA MET A 121 -16.93 -7.46 -24.76
C MET A 121 -16.88 -8.70 -23.84
N ALA A 122 -15.72 -8.94 -23.24
CA ALA A 122 -15.59 -9.93 -22.18
C ALA A 122 -14.88 -9.31 -20.97
N VAL A 123 -15.36 -9.66 -19.79
CA VAL A 123 -14.72 -9.36 -18.50
C VAL A 123 -14.38 -10.67 -17.83
N MET A 124 -13.14 -10.80 -17.39
CA MET A 124 -12.65 -11.97 -16.68
C MET A 124 -12.17 -11.52 -15.30
N MET A 125 -12.65 -12.18 -14.25
CA MET A 125 -12.13 -12.10 -12.89
C MET A 125 -11.22 -13.30 -12.66
N LEU A 126 -10.02 -13.05 -12.16
CA LEU A 126 -9.05 -14.10 -11.83
C LEU A 126 -8.70 -13.96 -10.35
N ASP A 127 -8.73 -15.07 -9.63
CA ASP A 127 -8.38 -15.15 -8.21
C ASP A 127 -7.39 -16.29 -7.98
N LEU A 128 -6.31 -16.06 -7.22
CA LEU A 128 -5.34 -17.10 -6.91
C LEU A 128 -5.92 -18.08 -5.88
N ASP A 129 -6.06 -19.34 -6.26
CA ASP A 129 -6.68 -20.36 -5.43
C ASP A 129 -5.94 -20.54 -4.09
N ASP A 130 -6.70 -20.56 -2.98
CA ASP A 130 -6.18 -20.78 -1.61
C ASP A 130 -4.98 -19.87 -1.24
N PHE A 131 -4.89 -18.64 -1.81
CA PHE A 131 -3.74 -17.73 -1.64
C PHE A 131 -3.40 -17.43 -0.19
N LYS A 132 -4.40 -17.35 0.69
CA LYS A 132 -4.16 -17.17 2.12
C LYS A 132 -3.37 -18.34 2.71
N LYS A 133 -3.71 -19.60 2.37
CA LYS A 133 -2.97 -20.78 2.85
C LYS A 133 -1.54 -20.78 2.33
N TYR A 134 -1.36 -20.35 1.06
CA TYR A 134 -0.02 -20.17 0.51
C TYR A 134 0.81 -19.19 1.33
N ASN A 135 0.26 -18.01 1.65
CA ASN A 135 0.94 -17.01 2.48
C ASN A 135 1.24 -17.52 3.90
N ASP A 136 0.30 -18.24 4.51
CA ASP A 136 0.46 -18.79 5.85
C ASP A 136 1.57 -19.85 5.91
N CYS A 137 1.77 -20.62 4.81
CA CYS A 137 2.79 -21.65 4.69
C CYS A 137 4.16 -21.10 4.30
N PHE A 138 4.24 -20.23 3.27
CA PHE A 138 5.51 -19.80 2.64
C PHE A 138 5.89 -18.35 2.96
N GLY A 139 5.01 -17.61 3.63
CA GLY A 139 5.21 -16.20 3.99
C GLY A 139 4.83 -15.22 2.88
N HIS A 140 4.55 -13.98 3.28
CA HIS A 140 4.08 -12.92 2.38
C HIS A 140 5.04 -12.59 1.23
N GLN A 141 6.35 -12.76 1.41
CA GLN A 141 7.32 -12.53 0.33
C GLN A 141 7.13 -13.52 -0.83
N GLN A 142 6.83 -14.77 -0.54
CA GLN A 142 6.52 -15.77 -1.57
C GLN A 142 5.15 -15.50 -2.20
N GLY A 143 4.18 -15.03 -1.43
CA GLY A 143 2.90 -14.55 -1.95
C GLY A 143 3.06 -13.40 -2.93
N ASP A 144 3.94 -12.44 -2.64
CA ASP A 144 4.27 -11.35 -3.56
C ASP A 144 4.86 -11.87 -4.89
N GLU A 145 5.70 -12.92 -4.83
CA GLU A 145 6.21 -13.57 -6.06
C GLU A 145 5.10 -14.28 -6.85
N ALA A 146 4.15 -14.96 -6.18
CA ALA A 146 3.00 -15.56 -6.85
C ALA A 146 2.14 -14.52 -7.58
N ILE A 147 1.91 -13.34 -6.96
CA ILE A 147 1.23 -12.19 -7.59
C ILE A 147 1.98 -11.70 -8.84
N LYS A 148 3.32 -11.59 -8.77
CA LYS A 148 4.15 -11.20 -9.92
C LYS A 148 4.11 -12.24 -11.03
N ILE A 149 4.06 -13.52 -10.68
CA ILE A 149 3.91 -14.63 -11.65
C ILE A 149 2.57 -14.49 -12.37
N GLN A 150 1.45 -14.34 -11.64
CA GLN A 150 0.13 -14.13 -12.22
C GLN A 150 0.14 -12.96 -13.22
N ALA A 151 0.69 -11.82 -12.82
CA ALA A 151 0.79 -10.64 -13.70
C ALA A 151 1.62 -10.92 -14.96
N ARG A 152 2.72 -11.66 -14.83
CA ARG A 152 3.56 -12.06 -15.96
C ARG A 152 2.84 -13.01 -16.92
N ILE A 153 2.11 -13.98 -16.38
CA ILE A 153 1.27 -14.91 -17.17
C ILE A 153 0.23 -14.12 -17.96
N MET A 154 -0.49 -13.20 -17.31
CA MET A 154 -1.46 -12.34 -17.98
C MET A 154 -0.84 -11.54 -19.14
N LYS A 155 0.31 -10.88 -18.93
CA LYS A 155 1.04 -10.16 -20.00
C LYS A 155 1.50 -11.05 -21.16
N GLN A 156 1.73 -12.35 -20.91
CA GLN A 156 2.09 -13.31 -21.96
C GLN A 156 0.90 -13.77 -22.79
N VAL A 157 -0.28 -13.91 -22.17
CA VAL A 157 -1.50 -14.37 -22.83
C VAL A 157 -2.20 -13.25 -23.58
N PHE A 158 -2.36 -12.09 -22.92
CA PHE A 158 -3.04 -10.91 -23.49
C PHE A 158 -2.03 -9.94 -24.08
N LYS A 159 -1.99 -9.84 -25.40
CA LYS A 159 -0.95 -9.09 -26.12
C LYS A 159 -1.47 -7.92 -26.94
N ARG A 160 -2.80 -7.74 -27.04
CA ARG A 160 -3.37 -6.63 -27.78
C ARG A 160 -3.23 -5.33 -26.96
N GLU A 161 -2.92 -4.23 -27.59
CA GLU A 161 -2.88 -2.92 -26.93
C GLU A 161 -4.24 -2.51 -26.35
N THR A 162 -5.32 -3.10 -26.86
CA THR A 162 -6.69 -2.88 -26.39
C THR A 162 -7.06 -3.75 -25.21
N ASP A 163 -6.26 -4.77 -24.85
CA ASP A 163 -6.51 -5.63 -23.72
C ASP A 163 -6.18 -4.85 -22.43
N ILE A 164 -7.15 -4.76 -21.54
CA ILE A 164 -6.99 -4.05 -20.27
C ILE A 164 -6.72 -5.08 -19.18
N LEU A 165 -5.54 -4.98 -18.56
CA LEU A 165 -5.11 -5.87 -17.48
C LEU A 165 -4.90 -5.06 -16.21
N GLY A 166 -5.49 -5.50 -15.09
CA GLY A 166 -5.34 -4.80 -13.83
C GLY A 166 -5.42 -5.71 -12.62
N ARG A 167 -4.81 -5.25 -11.53
CA ARG A 167 -4.97 -5.85 -10.21
C ARG A 167 -6.11 -5.13 -9.48
N TYR A 168 -7.13 -5.90 -9.13
CA TYR A 168 -8.34 -5.36 -8.50
C TYR A 168 -8.16 -5.19 -6.99
N GLY A 169 -7.47 -6.15 -6.34
CA GLY A 169 -7.09 -6.10 -4.93
C GLY A 169 -6.51 -7.42 -4.45
N GLY A 170 -5.67 -7.44 -3.47
CA GLY A 170 -5.11 -8.68 -2.91
C GLY A 170 -4.53 -9.60 -3.99
N GLU A 171 -5.15 -10.76 -4.15
CA GLU A 171 -4.91 -11.80 -5.13
C GLU A 171 -5.81 -11.74 -6.37
N GLU A 172 -6.70 -10.74 -6.45
CA GLU A 172 -7.71 -10.60 -7.50
C GLU A 172 -7.19 -9.77 -8.68
N PHE A 173 -7.45 -10.25 -9.89
CA PHE A 173 -7.08 -9.57 -11.13
C PHE A 173 -8.27 -9.52 -12.08
N ILE A 174 -8.30 -8.50 -12.93
CA ILE A 174 -9.33 -8.34 -13.94
C ILE A 174 -8.68 -8.17 -15.31
N VAL A 175 -9.30 -8.82 -16.29
CA VAL A 175 -9.04 -8.63 -17.71
C VAL A 175 -10.30 -8.14 -18.38
N VAL A 176 -10.18 -7.09 -19.20
CA VAL A 176 -11.29 -6.57 -20.00
C VAL A 176 -10.88 -6.57 -21.48
N LEU A 177 -11.66 -7.25 -22.28
CA LEU A 177 -11.42 -7.46 -23.69
C LEU A 177 -12.58 -6.90 -24.53
N SER A 178 -12.28 -6.32 -25.68
CA SER A 178 -13.29 -5.88 -26.64
C SER A 178 -13.04 -6.48 -28.01
N ASP A 179 -14.08 -6.53 -28.84
CA ASP A 179 -14.06 -7.10 -30.20
C ASP A 179 -13.43 -8.51 -30.20
N ILE A 180 -14.04 -9.40 -29.41
CA ILE A 180 -13.57 -10.76 -29.19
C ILE A 180 -14.71 -11.75 -29.33
N GLN A 181 -14.43 -12.96 -29.79
CA GLN A 181 -15.38 -14.07 -29.87
C GLN A 181 -15.32 -14.92 -28.60
N LYS A 182 -16.43 -15.58 -28.25
CA LYS A 182 -16.51 -16.42 -27.05
C LYS A 182 -15.44 -17.52 -27.04
N GLU A 183 -15.23 -18.15 -28.18
CA GLU A 183 -14.26 -19.24 -28.35
C GLU A 183 -12.80 -18.75 -28.16
N GLN A 184 -12.54 -17.45 -28.42
CA GLN A 184 -11.23 -16.85 -28.14
C GLN A 184 -11.04 -16.60 -26.64
N VAL A 185 -12.10 -16.20 -25.94
CA VAL A 185 -12.06 -16.03 -24.47
C VAL A 185 -11.77 -17.37 -23.80
N GLU A 186 -12.44 -18.45 -24.22
CA GLU A 186 -12.19 -19.82 -23.72
C GLU A 186 -10.72 -20.23 -23.94
N LYS A 187 -10.17 -19.99 -25.13
CA LYS A 187 -8.74 -20.24 -25.41
C LYS A 187 -7.80 -19.43 -24.51
N HIS A 188 -8.17 -18.21 -24.16
CA HIS A 188 -7.37 -17.42 -23.22
C HIS A 188 -7.42 -17.98 -21.79
N CYS A 189 -8.58 -18.48 -21.34
CA CYS A 189 -8.69 -19.20 -20.07
C CYS A 189 -7.79 -20.43 -20.04
N ASP A 190 -7.86 -21.27 -21.06
CA ASP A 190 -7.02 -22.45 -21.17
C ASP A 190 -5.53 -22.11 -21.18
N ALA A 191 -5.15 -21.05 -21.91
CA ALA A 191 -3.77 -20.58 -21.97
C ALA A 191 -3.27 -20.09 -20.61
N LEU A 192 -4.09 -19.37 -19.83
CA LEU A 192 -3.76 -18.95 -18.47
C LEU A 192 -3.51 -20.14 -17.54
N LEU A 193 -4.44 -21.12 -17.51
CA LEU A 193 -4.33 -22.31 -16.67
C LEU A 193 -3.13 -23.18 -17.06
N ASN A 194 -2.88 -23.35 -18.36
CA ASN A 194 -1.72 -24.09 -18.86
C ASN A 194 -0.41 -23.40 -18.43
N LYS A 195 -0.35 -22.07 -18.46
CA LYS A 195 0.82 -21.33 -18.00
C LYS A 195 1.09 -21.52 -16.50
N TRP A 196 0.06 -21.57 -15.67
CA TRP A 196 0.22 -21.91 -14.26
C TRP A 196 0.74 -23.34 -14.09
N THR A 197 0.25 -24.30 -14.87
CA THR A 197 0.75 -25.67 -14.87
C THR A 197 2.22 -25.74 -15.31
N GLU A 198 2.64 -24.95 -16.30
CA GLU A 198 4.05 -24.84 -16.73
C GLU A 198 4.96 -24.26 -15.63
N VAL A 199 4.48 -23.30 -14.86
CA VAL A 199 5.23 -22.69 -13.73
C VAL A 199 5.47 -23.70 -12.62
N ALA A 200 4.53 -24.64 -12.40
CA ALA A 200 4.60 -25.72 -11.41
C ALA A 200 4.99 -25.24 -10.00
N LEU A 201 4.41 -24.11 -9.56
CA LEU A 201 4.65 -23.55 -8.23
C LEU A 201 3.99 -24.42 -7.18
N GLU A 202 4.76 -24.99 -6.27
CA GLU A 202 4.25 -25.82 -5.18
C GLU A 202 3.31 -25.01 -4.26
N HIS A 203 2.21 -25.63 -3.83
CA HIS A 203 1.24 -25.03 -2.92
C HIS A 203 1.39 -25.61 -1.50
N ALA A 204 0.70 -24.99 -0.52
CA ALA A 204 0.60 -25.52 0.83
C ALA A 204 -0.03 -26.92 0.84
N GLN A 205 0.39 -27.77 1.78
CA GLN A 205 -0.07 -29.18 1.85
C GLN A 205 -1.57 -29.31 2.11
N ASP A 206 -2.19 -28.33 2.76
CA ASP A 206 -3.62 -28.25 3.06
C ASP A 206 -4.44 -27.49 2.00
N ALA A 207 -3.81 -27.10 0.90
CA ALA A 207 -4.49 -26.46 -0.22
C ALA A 207 -5.29 -27.48 -1.02
N LYS A 208 -6.30 -26.98 -1.75
CA LYS A 208 -7.16 -27.82 -2.61
C LYS A 208 -6.38 -28.55 -3.73
N HIS A 209 -5.34 -27.91 -4.22
CA HIS A 209 -4.48 -28.42 -5.29
C HIS A 209 -3.02 -28.39 -4.85
N PRO A 210 -2.19 -29.35 -5.29
CA PRO A 210 -0.78 -29.43 -4.91
C PRO A 210 0.09 -28.34 -5.55
N LEU A 211 -0.40 -27.72 -6.62
CA LEU A 211 0.25 -26.62 -7.33
C LEU A 211 -0.65 -25.39 -7.28
N MET A 212 -0.02 -24.21 -7.23
CA MET A 212 -0.71 -22.94 -7.33
C MET A 212 -1.46 -22.85 -8.67
N SER A 213 -2.68 -22.37 -8.61
CA SER A 213 -3.56 -22.14 -9.75
C SER A 213 -4.38 -20.88 -9.56
N CYS A 214 -5.22 -20.58 -10.53
CA CYS A 214 -6.19 -19.49 -10.39
C CYS A 214 -7.57 -19.93 -10.86
N SER A 215 -8.60 -19.50 -10.16
CA SER A 215 -9.99 -19.55 -10.60
C SER A 215 -10.29 -18.40 -11.55
N ILE A 216 -11.12 -18.64 -12.57
CA ILE A 216 -11.42 -17.65 -13.60
C ILE A 216 -12.94 -17.59 -13.78
N GLY A 217 -13.55 -16.46 -13.38
CA GLY A 217 -14.92 -16.12 -13.70
C GLY A 217 -14.99 -15.30 -15.00
N VAL A 218 -15.96 -15.57 -15.87
CA VAL A 218 -16.05 -14.93 -17.20
C VAL A 218 -17.45 -14.46 -17.49
N VAL A 219 -17.58 -13.20 -17.87
CA VAL A 219 -18.80 -12.64 -18.48
C VAL A 219 -18.52 -12.26 -19.92
N PHE A 220 -19.33 -12.78 -20.83
CA PHE A 220 -19.28 -12.47 -22.25
C PHE A 220 -20.56 -11.77 -22.69
N ALA A 221 -20.44 -10.55 -23.21
CA ALA A 221 -21.53 -9.75 -23.73
C ALA A 221 -21.38 -9.54 -25.26
N LYS A 222 -22.31 -10.06 -26.05
CA LYS A 222 -22.35 -9.79 -27.51
C LYS A 222 -22.63 -8.33 -27.83
N SER A 223 -23.42 -7.64 -26.97
CA SER A 223 -23.64 -6.20 -26.98
C SER A 223 -23.71 -5.73 -25.54
N ALA A 224 -22.95 -4.70 -25.24
CA ALA A 224 -22.86 -4.15 -23.87
C ALA A 224 -23.85 -2.97 -23.65
N GLU A 225 -24.90 -2.81 -24.47
CA GLU A 225 -25.71 -1.58 -24.56
C GLU A 225 -26.31 -1.11 -23.21
N ASN A 226 -26.76 -2.02 -22.37
CA ASN A 226 -27.41 -1.68 -21.10
C ASN A 226 -26.61 -2.10 -19.85
N MET A 227 -25.33 -2.38 -19.97
CA MET A 227 -24.51 -2.86 -18.88
C MET A 227 -23.57 -1.76 -18.36
N SER A 228 -23.25 -1.77 -17.08
CA SER A 228 -22.16 -1.00 -16.48
C SER A 228 -20.92 -1.89 -16.28
N ILE A 229 -19.76 -1.29 -16.15
CA ILE A 229 -18.54 -2.07 -15.89
C ILE A 229 -18.61 -2.76 -14.52
N ASP A 230 -19.20 -2.11 -13.52
CA ASP A 230 -19.37 -2.69 -12.19
C ASP A 230 -20.28 -3.93 -12.24
N CYS A 231 -21.38 -3.89 -12.99
CA CYS A 231 -22.27 -5.04 -13.16
C CYS A 231 -21.55 -6.22 -13.83
N LEU A 232 -20.71 -5.96 -14.83
CA LEU A 232 -19.93 -6.99 -15.51
C LEU A 232 -18.87 -7.62 -14.59
N ILE A 233 -18.23 -6.80 -13.75
CA ILE A 233 -17.26 -7.26 -12.76
C ILE A 233 -17.96 -8.11 -11.69
N ASP A 234 -19.07 -7.62 -11.12
CA ASP A 234 -19.83 -8.34 -10.09
C ASP A 234 -20.43 -9.66 -10.60
N GLU A 235 -20.72 -9.77 -11.91
CA GLU A 235 -21.19 -11.00 -12.54
C GLU A 235 -20.05 -11.98 -12.81
N ALA A 236 -18.85 -11.48 -13.12
CA ALA A 236 -17.66 -12.30 -13.31
C ALA A 236 -17.08 -12.86 -11.98
N ASP A 237 -17.43 -12.24 -10.85
CA ASP A 237 -17.01 -12.66 -9.50
C ASP A 237 -17.91 -13.78 -8.90
N LYS A 238 -18.99 -14.15 -9.55
CA LYS A 238 -19.94 -15.21 -9.10
C LYS A 238 -19.55 -16.59 -9.55
#